data_076acdc4eb10d7d30f32137cccfd62bb
#
_entry.id   076acdc4eb10d7d30f32137cccfd62bb
#
_cell.length_a   1.000
_cell.length_b   1.000
_cell.length_c   1.000
_cell.angle_alpha   90.00
_cell.angle_beta   90.00
_cell.angle_gamma   90.00
#
_symmetry.space_group_name_H-M   'P 1'
#
loop_
_entity.id
_entity.type
_entity.pdbx_description
1 polymer ?
#
loop_
_entity_poly.entity_id
_entity_poly.type
_entity_poly.pdbx_seq_one_letter_code
_entity_poly.pdbx_strand_id
1 'polypeptide(L)'
;MKLVAYQEALVEEGLHILSELKLVYLAMQMRTGKTPVSLTIGKEAGYKRAIFVTTKKAMSGIQDVASQLGLSNWVDVINYESLHKYYGSRNTYDLVILDEAHRMGAYPTPGTTWKTVKAFTKGKPIIYNSGTPTPESWSQIYNQLALSDHSPFKQYVNFYKWANEYVDVGVKYIRSMPIKTYNNAKIDEISEVIGPYMVYFTQEQAGFTNYKVNEVEHYVDLPDLLAVHIAALRSNRIVRLNSKTILADTGAKMQSKEHQLWSGTILDNDSIPIVIDDYKLQYIKKTFKPPFAIYYKYQAEKEMIERTFGSQLENDWTKLDDRKIFYSQLQSGREGLDLSKLDDLIVLNPDFSYLNYDQVRYRMSHMNKSKLSTMHFILSRHQLLGKGIDQAVLAIVRAKETFTQAHYQSFKDS
;
A
#
# COMPACT_ATOMS: atom_id res chain seq x y z
N MET A 1 -12.49 21.45 -14.26
CA MET A 1 -11.04 21.34 -13.93
C MET A 1 -10.24 21.54 -15.21
N LYS A 2 -9.10 22.26 -15.17
CA LYS A 2 -8.16 22.38 -16.30
C LYS A 2 -6.88 21.63 -15.93
N LEU A 3 -6.31 20.89 -16.88
CA LEU A 3 -5.01 20.25 -16.69
C LEU A 3 -3.90 21.31 -16.63
N VAL A 4 -2.82 21.00 -15.91
CA VAL A 4 -1.61 21.84 -15.92
C VAL A 4 -0.67 21.37 -17.04
N ALA A 5 0.27 22.21 -17.46
CA ALA A 5 1.11 21.99 -18.64
C ALA A 5 1.79 20.61 -18.69
N TYR A 6 2.37 20.14 -17.59
CA TYR A 6 2.98 18.81 -17.58
C TYR A 6 1.96 17.67 -17.74
N GLN A 7 0.72 17.84 -17.25
CA GLN A 7 -0.36 16.86 -17.44
C GLN A 7 -0.82 16.81 -18.88
N GLU A 8 -0.88 17.95 -19.56
CA GLU A 8 -1.19 18.03 -21.00
C GLU A 8 -0.13 17.27 -21.82
N ALA A 9 1.16 17.45 -21.52
CA ALA A 9 2.25 16.70 -22.16
C ALA A 9 2.15 15.19 -21.93
N LEU A 10 1.81 14.76 -20.68
CA LEU A 10 1.63 13.35 -20.35
C LEU A 10 0.39 12.74 -21.03
N VAL A 11 -0.65 13.54 -21.26
CA VAL A 11 -1.82 13.13 -22.05
C VAL A 11 -1.42 12.87 -23.49
N GLU A 12 -0.65 13.75 -24.11
CA GLU A 12 -0.17 13.60 -25.50
C GLU A 12 0.68 12.33 -25.66
N GLU A 13 1.64 12.12 -24.75
CA GLU A 13 2.48 10.91 -24.71
C GLU A 13 1.63 9.64 -24.54
N GLY A 14 0.76 9.62 -23.53
CA GLY A 14 -0.10 8.47 -23.23
C GLY A 14 -1.11 8.18 -24.35
N LEU A 15 -1.62 9.21 -25.03
CA LEU A 15 -2.51 9.10 -26.17
C LEU A 15 -1.81 8.42 -27.34
N HIS A 16 -0.58 8.83 -27.65
CA HIS A 16 0.24 8.21 -28.69
C HIS A 16 0.45 6.73 -28.41
N ILE A 17 0.89 6.37 -27.19
CA ILE A 17 1.10 4.97 -26.80
C ILE A 17 -0.19 4.16 -26.90
N LEU A 18 -1.31 4.68 -26.36
CA LEU A 18 -2.59 3.97 -26.37
C LEU A 18 -3.13 3.77 -27.79
N SER A 19 -2.94 4.73 -28.69
CA SER A 19 -3.40 4.62 -30.08
C SER A 19 -2.67 3.52 -30.85
N GLU A 20 -1.36 3.40 -30.64
CA GLU A 20 -0.50 2.45 -31.34
C GLU A 20 -0.58 1.04 -30.70
N LEU A 21 -0.44 0.98 -29.36
CA LEU A 21 -0.22 -0.28 -28.65
C LEU A 21 -1.48 -0.82 -27.94
N LYS A 22 -2.59 -0.05 -27.88
CA LYS A 22 -3.85 -0.40 -27.19
C LYS A 22 -3.67 -0.68 -25.69
N LEU A 23 -2.52 -0.31 -25.14
CA LEU A 23 -2.16 -0.44 -23.76
C LEU A 23 -1.21 0.70 -23.38
N VAL A 24 -1.49 1.41 -22.29
CA VAL A 24 -0.55 2.37 -21.70
C VAL A 24 -0.52 2.18 -20.19
N TYR A 25 0.66 2.28 -19.59
CA TYR A 25 0.86 2.18 -18.16
C TYR A 25 1.38 3.51 -17.61
N LEU A 26 0.54 4.23 -16.86
CA LEU A 26 0.91 5.48 -16.20
C LEU A 26 1.58 5.17 -14.85
N ALA A 27 2.89 5.02 -14.89
CA ALA A 27 3.76 4.82 -13.72
C ALA A 27 4.11 6.18 -13.09
N MET A 28 3.09 6.92 -12.71
CA MET A 28 3.22 8.27 -12.18
C MET A 28 3.16 8.24 -10.65
N GLN A 29 4.06 8.94 -9.97
CA GLN A 29 4.06 9.03 -8.51
C GLN A 29 2.74 9.58 -7.96
N MET A 30 2.48 9.36 -6.69
CA MET A 30 1.25 9.84 -6.06
C MET A 30 1.13 11.37 -6.17
N ARG A 31 -0.12 11.87 -6.31
CA ARG A 31 -0.46 13.31 -6.40
C ARG A 31 0.04 14.05 -7.64
N THR A 32 0.61 13.36 -8.63
CA THR A 32 0.98 13.97 -9.91
C THR A 32 -0.18 14.03 -10.91
N GLY A 33 -1.37 13.57 -10.54
CA GLY A 33 -2.59 13.69 -11.36
C GLY A 33 -2.87 12.53 -12.30
N LYS A 34 -2.56 11.30 -11.91
CA LYS A 34 -2.88 10.08 -12.71
C LYS A 34 -4.33 10.02 -13.18
N THR A 35 -5.28 10.31 -12.27
CA THR A 35 -6.71 10.21 -12.57
C THR A 35 -7.15 11.17 -13.68
N PRO A 36 -6.92 12.51 -13.59
CA PRO A 36 -7.29 13.39 -14.70
C PRO A 36 -6.55 13.07 -15.99
N VAL A 37 -5.27 12.69 -15.94
CA VAL A 37 -4.48 12.30 -17.11
C VAL A 37 -5.10 11.06 -17.78
N SER A 38 -5.36 9.99 -17.06
CA SER A 38 -5.92 8.75 -17.62
C SER A 38 -7.34 8.93 -18.19
N LEU A 39 -8.19 9.73 -17.54
CA LEU A 39 -9.53 10.05 -18.04
C LEU A 39 -9.45 10.87 -19.34
N THR A 40 -8.55 11.85 -19.40
CA THR A 40 -8.38 12.68 -20.58
C THR A 40 -7.80 11.88 -21.75
N ILE A 41 -6.77 11.05 -21.54
CA ILE A 41 -6.23 10.13 -22.55
C ILE A 41 -7.37 9.30 -23.16
N GLY A 42 -8.16 8.64 -22.32
CA GLY A 42 -9.24 7.78 -22.80
C GLY A 42 -10.32 8.53 -23.57
N LYS A 43 -10.64 9.75 -23.14
CA LYS A 43 -11.64 10.58 -23.83
C LYS A 43 -11.14 11.11 -25.18
N GLU A 44 -9.91 11.61 -25.24
CA GLU A 44 -9.30 12.15 -26.45
C GLU A 44 -8.94 11.06 -27.47
N ALA A 45 -8.69 9.82 -27.01
CA ALA A 45 -8.54 8.65 -27.88
C ALA A 45 -9.85 8.27 -28.61
N GLY A 46 -10.97 8.96 -28.34
CA GLY A 46 -12.24 8.78 -29.03
C GLY A 46 -13.08 7.60 -28.54
N TYR A 47 -12.74 6.96 -27.42
CA TYR A 47 -13.58 5.90 -26.85
C TYR A 47 -14.94 6.43 -26.42
N LYS A 48 -15.98 5.65 -26.67
CA LYS A 48 -17.38 6.06 -26.44
C LYS A 48 -17.76 5.97 -24.98
N ARG A 49 -17.27 4.94 -24.26
CA ARG A 49 -17.57 4.72 -22.84
C ARG A 49 -16.46 3.95 -22.16
N ALA A 50 -16.00 4.46 -21.03
CA ALA A 50 -14.97 3.83 -20.21
C ALA A 50 -15.56 3.24 -18.92
N ILE A 51 -14.88 2.22 -18.39
CA ILE A 51 -15.05 1.77 -17.01
C ILE A 51 -13.73 2.00 -16.26
N PHE A 52 -13.85 2.67 -15.12
CA PHE A 52 -12.72 2.97 -14.23
C PHE A 52 -12.80 2.07 -13.00
N VAL A 53 -11.88 1.13 -12.88
CA VAL A 53 -11.87 0.14 -11.78
C VAL A 53 -10.84 0.57 -10.76
N THR A 54 -11.27 0.78 -9.52
CA THR A 54 -10.44 1.29 -8.43
C THR A 54 -10.75 0.59 -7.10
N THR A 55 -10.27 1.14 -5.99
CA THR A 55 -10.65 0.71 -4.64
C THR A 55 -11.93 1.39 -4.18
N LYS A 56 -12.69 0.75 -3.28
CA LYS A 56 -13.96 1.30 -2.78
C LYS A 56 -13.80 2.72 -2.21
N LYS A 57 -12.69 3.00 -1.53
CA LYS A 57 -12.42 4.31 -0.91
C LYS A 57 -12.07 5.41 -1.91
N ALA A 58 -11.46 5.06 -3.04
CA ALA A 58 -11.06 6.04 -4.03
C ALA A 58 -12.20 6.44 -4.99
N MET A 59 -13.32 5.70 -5.00
CA MET A 59 -14.41 5.90 -5.96
C MET A 59 -14.94 7.34 -5.97
N SER A 60 -15.28 7.90 -4.79
CA SER A 60 -15.85 9.25 -4.70
C SER A 60 -14.89 10.31 -5.25
N GLY A 61 -13.62 10.25 -4.89
CA GLY A 61 -12.62 11.21 -5.40
C GLY A 61 -12.43 11.12 -6.91
N ILE A 62 -12.51 9.92 -7.50
CA ILE A 62 -12.43 9.75 -8.95
C ILE A 62 -13.70 10.25 -9.64
N GLN A 63 -14.88 10.02 -9.05
CA GLN A 63 -16.15 10.56 -9.54
C GLN A 63 -16.16 12.09 -9.52
N ASP A 64 -15.61 12.71 -8.48
CA ASP A 64 -15.45 14.16 -8.39
C ASP A 64 -14.54 14.70 -9.50
N VAL A 65 -13.41 14.05 -9.77
CA VAL A 65 -12.51 14.42 -10.88
C VAL A 65 -13.21 14.26 -12.23
N ALA A 66 -13.92 13.15 -12.45
CA ALA A 66 -14.69 12.92 -13.68
C ALA A 66 -15.77 14.00 -13.87
N SER A 67 -16.45 14.40 -12.80
CA SER A 67 -17.44 15.49 -12.82
C SER A 67 -16.80 16.83 -13.18
N GLN A 68 -15.67 17.18 -12.56
CA GLN A 68 -14.93 18.42 -12.84
C GLN A 68 -14.40 18.49 -14.28
N LEU A 69 -14.14 17.34 -14.91
CA LEU A 69 -13.76 17.23 -16.33
C LEU A 69 -14.96 17.15 -17.28
N GLY A 70 -16.20 17.11 -16.76
CA GLY A 70 -17.43 16.95 -17.58
C GLY A 70 -17.60 15.53 -18.15
N LEU A 71 -17.00 14.52 -17.51
CA LEU A 71 -16.95 13.14 -18.00
C LEU A 71 -17.86 12.16 -17.22
N SER A 72 -18.74 12.66 -16.33
CA SER A 72 -19.60 11.81 -15.49
C SER A 72 -20.49 10.83 -16.29
N ASN A 73 -20.93 11.21 -17.48
CA ASN A 73 -21.76 10.36 -18.35
C ASN A 73 -20.92 9.43 -19.27
N TRP A 74 -19.61 9.64 -19.31
CA TRP A 74 -18.68 8.91 -20.17
C TRP A 74 -18.01 7.75 -19.45
N VAL A 75 -17.81 7.85 -18.11
CA VAL A 75 -17.09 6.85 -17.32
C VAL A 75 -17.94 6.35 -16.14
N ASP A 76 -17.99 5.03 -15.98
CA ASP A 76 -18.51 4.40 -14.77
C ASP A 76 -17.34 4.06 -13.82
N VAL A 77 -17.42 4.56 -12.60
CA VAL A 77 -16.39 4.30 -11.57
C VAL A 77 -16.87 3.22 -10.62
N ILE A 78 -16.15 2.12 -10.55
CA ILE A 78 -16.50 0.95 -9.74
C ILE A 78 -15.30 0.41 -8.95
N ASN A 79 -15.58 -0.41 -7.92
CA ASN A 79 -14.50 -1.12 -7.23
C ASN A 79 -14.23 -2.50 -7.84
N TYR A 80 -13.01 -3.01 -7.63
CA TYR A 80 -12.57 -4.31 -8.13
C TYR A 80 -13.50 -5.45 -7.71
N GLU A 81 -13.99 -5.43 -6.49
CA GLU A 81 -14.84 -6.46 -5.90
C GLU A 81 -16.23 -6.51 -6.57
N SER A 82 -16.70 -5.37 -7.09
CA SER A 82 -18.02 -5.23 -7.75
C SER A 82 -17.98 -5.42 -9.27
N LEU A 83 -16.79 -5.55 -9.88
CA LEU A 83 -16.66 -5.64 -11.35
C LEU A 83 -17.48 -6.79 -11.96
N HIS A 84 -17.63 -7.91 -11.25
CA HIS A 84 -18.43 -9.05 -11.70
C HIS A 84 -19.89 -8.71 -11.99
N LYS A 85 -20.46 -7.69 -11.33
CA LYS A 85 -21.84 -7.23 -11.54
C LYS A 85 -22.05 -6.55 -12.91
N TYR A 86 -20.96 -6.05 -13.49
CA TYR A 86 -20.95 -5.35 -14.78
C TYR A 86 -20.65 -6.28 -15.96
N TYR A 87 -20.51 -7.58 -15.73
CA TYR A 87 -20.15 -8.51 -16.79
C TYR A 87 -21.23 -8.58 -17.91
N GLY A 88 -22.51 -8.50 -17.57
CA GLY A 88 -23.60 -8.44 -18.54
C GLY A 88 -23.59 -7.20 -19.44
N SER A 89 -23.12 -6.08 -18.93
CA SER A 89 -22.95 -4.82 -19.67
C SER A 89 -21.54 -4.60 -20.22
N ARG A 90 -20.65 -5.61 -20.16
CA ARG A 90 -19.25 -5.51 -20.55
C ARG A 90 -19.06 -4.90 -21.94
N ASN A 91 -19.92 -5.24 -22.89
CA ASN A 91 -19.81 -4.78 -24.29
C ASN A 91 -20.18 -3.30 -24.49
N THR A 92 -20.77 -2.64 -23.49
CA THR A 92 -21.04 -1.20 -23.55
C THR A 92 -19.79 -0.35 -23.30
N TYR A 93 -18.73 -0.94 -22.74
CA TYR A 93 -17.46 -0.28 -22.49
C TYR A 93 -16.45 -0.66 -23.56
N ASP A 94 -15.81 0.31 -24.14
CA ASP A 94 -14.75 0.14 -25.16
C ASP A 94 -13.36 0.49 -24.64
N LEU A 95 -13.24 0.98 -23.40
CA LEU A 95 -12.01 1.23 -22.68
C LEU A 95 -12.11 0.77 -21.22
N VAL A 96 -11.03 0.20 -20.68
CA VAL A 96 -10.87 -0.12 -19.25
C VAL A 96 -9.72 0.70 -18.67
N ILE A 97 -9.95 1.37 -17.55
CA ILE A 97 -8.92 2.06 -16.76
C ILE A 97 -8.79 1.32 -15.43
N LEU A 98 -7.59 0.84 -15.12
CA LEU A 98 -7.29 0.09 -13.90
C LEU A 98 -6.43 0.94 -12.97
N ASP A 99 -7.00 1.40 -11.88
CA ASP A 99 -6.30 2.16 -10.85
C ASP A 99 -5.66 1.24 -9.82
N GLU A 100 -4.51 1.67 -9.24
CA GLU A 100 -3.69 0.84 -8.37
C GLU A 100 -3.43 -0.55 -8.99
N ALA A 101 -3.03 -0.55 -10.25
CA ALA A 101 -2.89 -1.75 -11.07
C ALA A 101 -1.91 -2.79 -10.50
N HIS A 102 -0.95 -2.36 -9.65
CA HIS A 102 -0.05 -3.25 -8.91
C HIS A 102 -0.80 -4.32 -8.08
N ARG A 103 -2.07 -4.08 -7.69
CA ARG A 103 -2.92 -5.07 -7.02
C ARG A 103 -3.15 -6.34 -7.85
N MET A 104 -3.00 -6.23 -9.16
CA MET A 104 -3.11 -7.36 -10.10
C MET A 104 -1.79 -8.10 -10.29
N GLY A 105 -0.73 -7.70 -9.59
CA GLY A 105 0.62 -8.24 -9.74
C GLY A 105 0.94 -9.47 -8.89
N ALA A 106 -0.02 -10.08 -8.20
CA ALA A 106 0.23 -11.28 -7.38
C ALA A 106 0.82 -12.41 -8.23
N TYR A 107 1.98 -12.95 -7.82
CA TYR A 107 2.70 -14.01 -8.52
C TYR A 107 3.18 -15.11 -7.54
N PRO A 108 3.51 -16.31 -7.96
CA PRO A 108 3.43 -16.83 -9.34
C PRO A 108 2.00 -17.08 -9.82
N THR A 109 1.04 -17.19 -8.90
CA THR A 109 -0.37 -17.46 -9.21
C THR A 109 -1.23 -16.23 -8.91
N PRO A 110 -1.96 -15.70 -9.91
CA PRO A 110 -2.82 -14.57 -9.69
C PRO A 110 -4.05 -14.92 -8.82
N GLY A 111 -4.55 -13.94 -8.07
CA GLY A 111 -5.73 -14.08 -7.23
C GLY A 111 -7.06 -14.18 -8.00
N THR A 112 -8.16 -14.40 -7.28
CA THR A 112 -9.51 -14.53 -7.87
C THR A 112 -9.98 -13.24 -8.56
N THR A 113 -9.71 -12.08 -7.98
CA THR A 113 -10.03 -10.76 -8.56
C THR A 113 -9.37 -10.60 -9.94
N TRP A 114 -8.13 -11.06 -10.09
CA TRP A 114 -7.42 -11.02 -11.36
C TRP A 114 -8.17 -11.76 -12.48
N LYS A 115 -8.74 -12.93 -12.17
CA LYS A 115 -9.52 -13.73 -13.15
C LYS A 115 -10.74 -12.95 -13.63
N THR A 116 -11.44 -12.27 -12.73
CA THR A 116 -12.60 -11.43 -13.06
C THR A 116 -12.18 -10.26 -13.96
N VAL A 117 -11.09 -9.58 -13.60
CA VAL A 117 -10.56 -8.46 -14.41
C VAL A 117 -10.12 -8.95 -15.79
N LYS A 118 -9.37 -10.06 -15.88
CA LYS A 118 -8.93 -10.65 -17.17
C LYS A 118 -10.11 -10.99 -18.09
N ALA A 119 -11.17 -11.59 -17.54
CA ALA A 119 -12.36 -11.89 -18.32
C ALA A 119 -13.07 -10.62 -18.81
N PHE A 120 -13.05 -9.54 -18.00
CA PHE A 120 -13.67 -8.27 -18.35
C PHE A 120 -12.86 -7.48 -19.40
N THR A 121 -11.54 -7.47 -19.31
CA THR A 121 -10.63 -6.71 -20.19
C THR A 121 -10.41 -7.35 -21.56
N LYS A 122 -10.79 -8.62 -21.74
CA LYS A 122 -10.57 -9.36 -22.99
C LYS A 122 -11.02 -8.56 -24.23
N GLY A 123 -10.10 -8.33 -25.17
CA GLY A 123 -10.34 -7.60 -26.41
C GLY A 123 -10.48 -6.07 -26.26
N LYS A 124 -10.15 -5.50 -25.09
CA LYS A 124 -10.26 -4.07 -24.84
C LYS A 124 -8.90 -3.41 -24.65
N PRO A 125 -8.73 -2.17 -25.11
CA PRO A 125 -7.63 -1.31 -24.68
C PRO A 125 -7.67 -1.07 -23.17
N ILE A 126 -6.47 -0.92 -22.57
CA ILE A 126 -6.35 -0.74 -21.12
C ILE A 126 -5.41 0.42 -20.82
N ILE A 127 -5.82 1.29 -19.90
CA ILE A 127 -4.96 2.25 -19.22
C ILE A 127 -4.71 1.75 -17.80
N TYR A 128 -3.45 1.55 -17.43
CA TYR A 128 -3.04 1.18 -16.08
C TYR A 128 -2.56 2.42 -15.33
N ASN A 129 -2.99 2.59 -14.09
CA ASN A 129 -2.53 3.62 -13.16
C ASN A 129 -1.85 2.97 -11.97
N SER A 130 -0.61 3.32 -11.67
CA SER A 130 0.03 3.00 -10.38
C SER A 130 1.18 3.94 -10.08
N GLY A 131 1.31 4.36 -8.82
CA GLY A 131 2.50 5.08 -8.35
C GLY A 131 3.69 4.16 -8.07
N THR A 132 3.42 2.89 -7.87
CA THR A 132 4.37 1.82 -7.50
C THR A 132 4.04 0.55 -8.28
N PRO A 133 4.41 0.45 -9.58
CA PRO A 133 4.05 -0.68 -10.42
C PRO A 133 4.51 -2.04 -9.87
N THR A 134 5.69 -2.08 -9.28
CA THR A 134 6.35 -3.30 -8.81
C THR A 134 6.88 -3.11 -7.38
N PRO A 135 5.99 -2.98 -6.36
CA PRO A 135 6.38 -2.58 -5.01
C PRO A 135 7.32 -3.59 -4.31
N GLU A 136 7.21 -4.88 -4.61
CA GLU A 136 8.02 -5.93 -3.97
C GLU A 136 9.03 -6.56 -4.91
N SER A 137 8.66 -6.75 -6.17
CA SER A 137 9.52 -7.35 -7.19
C SER A 137 9.00 -7.02 -8.60
N TRP A 138 9.91 -6.88 -9.54
CA TRP A 138 9.58 -6.72 -10.96
C TRP A 138 8.83 -7.92 -11.54
N SER A 139 8.86 -9.07 -10.90
CA SER A 139 8.01 -10.22 -11.25
C SER A 139 6.51 -9.92 -11.19
N GLN A 140 6.11 -8.89 -10.44
CA GLN A 140 4.71 -8.45 -10.36
C GLN A 140 4.19 -7.87 -11.67
N ILE A 141 5.06 -7.41 -12.58
CA ILE A 141 4.63 -6.77 -13.82
C ILE A 141 3.98 -7.75 -14.79
N TYR A 142 4.40 -9.03 -14.79
CA TYR A 142 3.86 -10.02 -15.71
C TYR A 142 2.34 -10.16 -15.58
N ASN A 143 1.84 -10.45 -14.39
CA ASN A 143 0.40 -10.68 -14.18
C ASN A 143 -0.42 -9.40 -14.37
N GLN A 144 0.14 -8.22 -14.16
CA GLN A 144 -0.54 -6.96 -14.50
C GLN A 144 -0.72 -6.84 -16.01
N LEU A 145 0.35 -6.92 -16.78
CA LEU A 145 0.28 -6.78 -18.22
C LEU A 145 -0.44 -7.94 -18.91
N ALA A 146 -0.41 -9.15 -18.34
CA ALA A 146 -1.16 -10.30 -18.83
C ALA A 146 -2.70 -10.13 -18.80
N LEU A 147 -3.22 -9.08 -18.17
CA LEU A 147 -4.64 -8.70 -18.28
C LEU A 147 -5.02 -8.21 -19.68
N SER A 148 -4.07 -7.64 -20.44
CA SER A 148 -4.30 -7.16 -21.79
C SER A 148 -4.01 -8.24 -22.84
N ASP A 149 -4.81 -8.29 -23.89
CA ASP A 149 -4.52 -9.08 -25.07
C ASP A 149 -3.44 -8.41 -25.97
N HIS A 150 -3.10 -7.15 -25.66
CA HIS A 150 -2.05 -6.35 -26.29
C HIS A 150 -0.75 -6.32 -25.47
N SER A 151 -0.63 -7.23 -24.48
CA SER A 151 0.56 -7.35 -23.63
C SER A 151 1.83 -7.62 -24.43
N PRO A 152 2.97 -6.99 -24.10
CA PRO A 152 4.27 -7.36 -24.67
C PRO A 152 4.68 -8.79 -24.32
N PHE A 153 4.05 -9.39 -23.29
CA PHE A 153 4.32 -10.76 -22.84
C PHE A 153 3.27 -11.79 -23.30
N LYS A 154 2.42 -11.47 -24.28
CA LYS A 154 1.33 -12.34 -24.76
C LYS A 154 1.78 -13.71 -25.29
N GLN A 155 3.06 -13.86 -25.69
CA GLN A 155 3.65 -15.11 -26.14
C GLN A 155 3.84 -16.13 -25.00
N TYR A 156 3.87 -15.70 -23.76
CA TYR A 156 4.01 -16.58 -22.60
C TYR A 156 2.65 -17.06 -22.10
N VAL A 157 2.43 -18.36 -22.13
CA VAL A 157 1.14 -18.97 -21.74
C VAL A 157 0.82 -18.76 -20.24
N ASN A 158 1.86 -18.64 -19.40
CA ASN A 158 1.71 -18.43 -17.95
C ASN A 158 2.98 -17.81 -17.34
N PHE A 159 2.86 -17.38 -16.08
CA PHE A 159 3.94 -16.80 -15.31
C PHE A 159 5.22 -17.66 -15.31
N TYR A 160 5.11 -18.97 -15.18
CA TYR A 160 6.29 -19.85 -15.07
C TYR A 160 7.12 -19.88 -16.35
N LYS A 161 6.46 -19.82 -17.52
CA LYS A 161 7.15 -19.74 -18.83
C LYS A 161 7.86 -18.40 -19.00
N TRP A 162 7.22 -17.32 -18.59
CA TRP A 162 7.82 -15.98 -18.55
C TRP A 162 8.98 -15.92 -17.55
N ALA A 163 8.80 -16.46 -16.34
CA ALA A 163 9.81 -16.44 -15.30
C ALA A 163 11.10 -17.23 -15.67
N ASN A 164 11.00 -18.27 -16.51
CA ASN A 164 12.18 -18.99 -16.99
C ASN A 164 13.13 -18.10 -17.81
N GLU A 165 12.64 -17.01 -18.38
CA GLU A 165 13.43 -16.07 -19.18
C GLU A 165 13.83 -14.84 -18.36
N TYR A 166 12.88 -14.28 -17.62
CA TYR A 166 13.04 -12.98 -16.96
C TYR A 166 13.32 -13.05 -15.45
N VAL A 167 13.46 -14.24 -14.86
CA VAL A 167 13.68 -14.35 -13.41
C VAL A 167 14.77 -15.37 -13.10
N ASP A 168 15.74 -14.99 -12.29
CA ASP A 168 16.68 -15.92 -11.68
C ASP A 168 15.96 -16.62 -10.53
N VAL A 169 15.46 -17.82 -10.84
CA VAL A 169 14.64 -18.61 -9.92
C VAL A 169 15.48 -19.11 -8.76
N GLY A 170 15.22 -18.57 -7.57
CA GLY A 170 15.86 -19.01 -6.34
C GLY A 170 15.14 -20.20 -5.69
N VAL A 171 15.78 -20.80 -4.70
CA VAL A 171 15.18 -21.84 -3.85
C VAL A 171 15.33 -21.42 -2.39
N LYS A 172 14.21 -21.40 -1.67
CA LYS A 172 14.17 -21.18 -0.22
C LYS A 172 13.66 -22.43 0.46
N TYR A 173 14.29 -22.84 1.54
CA TYR A 173 13.86 -24.00 2.32
C TYR A 173 12.92 -23.57 3.45
N ILE A 174 11.72 -24.15 3.51
CA ILE A 174 10.77 -23.99 4.62
C ILE A 174 10.52 -25.38 5.19
N ARG A 175 10.89 -25.61 6.46
CA ARG A 175 10.80 -26.93 7.12
C ARG A 175 11.41 -28.03 6.26
N SER A 176 12.62 -27.82 5.75
CA SER A 176 13.35 -28.72 4.86
C SER A 176 12.73 -28.99 3.49
N MET A 177 11.60 -28.35 3.14
CA MET A 177 11.01 -28.44 1.82
C MET A 177 11.50 -27.30 0.93
N PRO A 178 12.05 -27.58 -0.26
CA PRO A 178 12.48 -26.55 -1.20
C PRO A 178 11.25 -25.86 -1.83
N ILE A 179 11.18 -24.54 -1.74
CA ILE A 179 10.16 -23.72 -2.38
C ILE A 179 10.86 -22.78 -3.35
N LYS A 180 10.42 -22.77 -4.60
CA LYS A 180 10.94 -21.82 -5.60
C LYS A 180 10.51 -20.41 -5.27
N THR A 181 11.44 -19.45 -5.38
CA THR A 181 11.20 -18.02 -5.25
C THR A 181 11.44 -17.33 -6.58
N TYR A 182 10.65 -16.30 -6.85
CA TYR A 182 10.64 -15.60 -8.14
C TYR A 182 10.86 -14.08 -7.95
N ASN A 183 11.54 -13.67 -6.89
CA ASN A 183 11.72 -12.26 -6.56
C ASN A 183 12.87 -11.60 -7.33
N ASN A 184 13.84 -12.39 -7.78
CA ASN A 184 15.03 -11.90 -8.46
C ASN A 184 14.79 -11.78 -9.97
N ALA A 185 14.02 -10.77 -10.35
CA ALA A 185 13.69 -10.50 -11.75
C ALA A 185 14.80 -9.68 -12.42
N LYS A 186 15.04 -9.94 -13.70
CA LYS A 186 16.01 -9.28 -14.56
C LYS A 186 15.46 -7.92 -15.00
N ILE A 187 15.74 -6.90 -14.22
CA ILE A 187 15.11 -5.57 -14.34
C ILE A 187 15.37 -4.94 -15.69
N ASP A 188 16.61 -4.98 -16.17
CA ASP A 188 17.02 -4.31 -17.42
C ASP A 188 16.31 -4.92 -18.62
N GLU A 189 16.27 -6.27 -18.70
CA GLU A 189 15.60 -7.00 -19.77
C GLU A 189 14.08 -6.73 -19.79
N ILE A 190 13.45 -6.71 -18.60
CA ILE A 190 12.04 -6.42 -18.47
C ILE A 190 11.75 -4.96 -18.86
N SER A 191 12.58 -4.01 -18.38
CA SER A 191 12.41 -2.58 -18.63
C SER A 191 12.53 -2.24 -20.10
N GLU A 192 13.42 -2.89 -20.84
CA GLU A 192 13.56 -2.74 -22.29
C GLU A 192 12.25 -3.15 -23.01
N VAL A 193 11.66 -4.27 -22.64
CA VAL A 193 10.44 -4.80 -23.26
C VAL A 193 9.21 -3.94 -22.95
N ILE A 194 9.07 -3.49 -21.69
CA ILE A 194 7.88 -2.73 -21.28
C ILE A 194 8.01 -1.23 -21.49
N GLY A 195 9.22 -0.70 -21.66
CA GLY A 195 9.49 0.74 -21.79
C GLY A 195 8.56 1.45 -22.77
N PRO A 196 8.32 0.92 -23.99
CA PRO A 196 7.41 1.53 -24.97
C PRO A 196 5.96 1.71 -24.50
N TYR A 197 5.53 1.00 -23.46
CA TYR A 197 4.18 1.03 -22.90
C TYR A 197 4.04 1.92 -21.67
N MET A 198 5.16 2.47 -21.15
CA MET A 198 5.23 3.10 -19.85
C MET A 198 5.39 4.61 -19.97
N VAL A 199 4.60 5.33 -19.19
CA VAL A 199 4.79 6.76 -18.94
C VAL A 199 5.26 6.91 -17.49
N TYR A 200 6.52 7.28 -17.28
CA TYR A 200 7.11 7.49 -15.96
C TYR A 200 7.08 8.97 -15.59
N PHE A 201 6.58 9.29 -14.41
CA PHE A 201 6.57 10.68 -13.96
C PHE A 201 6.67 10.81 -12.44
N THR A 202 7.59 11.63 -11.97
CA THR A 202 7.89 11.83 -10.55
C THR A 202 7.28 13.10 -9.98
N GLN A 203 7.18 13.20 -8.67
CA GLN A 203 6.80 14.44 -7.97
C GLN A 203 7.83 15.55 -8.21
N GLU A 204 9.09 15.22 -8.33
CA GLU A 204 10.16 16.19 -8.64
C GLU A 204 9.93 16.84 -10.01
N GLN A 205 9.63 16.03 -11.04
CA GLN A 205 9.29 16.53 -12.38
C GLN A 205 7.99 17.37 -12.37
N ALA A 206 7.07 17.08 -11.45
CA ALA A 206 5.85 17.88 -11.25
C ALA A 206 6.09 19.20 -10.51
N GLY A 207 7.33 19.49 -10.09
CA GLY A 207 7.68 20.71 -9.38
C GLY A 207 7.37 20.71 -7.88
N PHE A 208 7.21 19.53 -7.26
CA PHE A 208 7.09 19.44 -5.81
C PHE A 208 8.40 19.80 -5.14
N THR A 209 8.45 20.85 -4.35
CA THR A 209 9.67 21.31 -3.67
C THR A 209 9.94 20.56 -2.37
N ASN A 210 8.91 20.20 -1.62
CA ASN A 210 8.98 19.51 -0.33
C ASN A 210 8.31 18.14 -0.39
N TYR A 211 8.61 17.35 -1.43
CA TYR A 211 8.05 16.01 -1.60
C TYR A 211 8.71 14.94 -0.72
N LYS A 212 9.95 15.22 -0.25
CA LYS A 212 10.64 14.33 0.68
C LYS A 212 10.03 14.46 2.07
N VAL A 213 9.80 13.33 2.71
CA VAL A 213 9.32 13.25 4.09
C VAL A 213 10.53 12.97 4.97
N ASN A 214 10.73 13.80 6.00
CA ASN A 214 11.72 13.53 7.03
C ASN A 214 11.26 12.34 7.89
N GLU A 215 12.18 11.49 8.32
CA GLU A 215 11.86 10.35 9.18
C GLU A 215 12.63 10.43 10.47
N VAL A 216 11.91 10.32 11.59
CA VAL A 216 12.46 10.40 12.93
C VAL A 216 12.06 9.18 13.73
N GLU A 217 13.02 8.54 14.36
CA GLU A 217 12.80 7.40 15.24
C GLU A 217 12.79 7.85 16.70
N HIS A 218 11.77 7.41 17.44
CA HIS A 218 11.64 7.62 18.88
C HIS A 218 11.70 6.27 19.57
N TYR A 219 12.61 6.13 20.51
CA TYR A 219 12.79 4.88 21.26
C TYR A 219 12.17 4.99 22.64
N VAL A 220 11.22 4.12 22.91
CA VAL A 220 10.48 4.06 24.19
C VAL A 220 10.76 2.75 24.89
N ASP A 221 11.01 2.82 26.19
CA ASP A 221 11.29 1.63 26.99
C ASP A 221 10.03 0.82 27.19
N LEU A 222 10.09 -0.48 26.87
CA LEU A 222 8.99 -1.43 27.04
C LEU A 222 8.79 -1.74 28.52
N PRO A 223 7.56 -1.67 29.06
CA PRO A 223 7.27 -2.10 30.43
C PRO A 223 7.64 -3.56 30.70
N ASP A 224 8.16 -3.85 31.91
CA ASP A 224 8.59 -5.20 32.32
C ASP A 224 7.47 -6.24 32.21
N LEU A 225 6.23 -5.87 32.48
CA LEU A 225 5.07 -6.75 32.31
C LEU A 225 4.95 -7.28 30.88
N LEU A 226 5.11 -6.41 29.91
CA LEU A 226 5.09 -6.80 28.50
C LEU A 226 6.31 -7.66 28.13
N ALA A 227 7.47 -7.37 28.69
CA ALA A 227 8.69 -8.18 28.52
C ALA A 227 8.50 -9.61 29.01
N VAL A 228 7.84 -9.80 30.14
CA VAL A 228 7.48 -11.15 30.68
C VAL A 228 6.56 -11.88 29.70
N HIS A 229 5.55 -11.22 29.15
CA HIS A 229 4.65 -11.85 28.16
C HIS A 229 5.37 -12.20 26.84
N ILE A 230 6.26 -11.35 26.38
CA ILE A 230 7.07 -11.62 25.19
C ILE A 230 7.99 -12.82 25.42
N ALA A 231 8.67 -12.89 26.56
CA ALA A 231 9.51 -14.01 26.92
C ALA A 231 8.72 -15.33 26.99
N ALA A 232 7.55 -15.31 27.63
CA ALA A 232 6.64 -16.47 27.68
C ALA A 232 6.16 -16.90 26.29
N LEU A 233 5.83 -15.94 25.42
CA LEU A 233 5.45 -16.20 24.04
C LEU A 233 6.60 -16.85 23.25
N ARG A 234 7.82 -16.34 23.38
CA ARG A 234 9.01 -16.88 22.70
C ARG A 234 9.34 -18.30 23.15
N SER A 235 9.23 -18.59 24.46
CA SER A 235 9.58 -19.89 25.02
C SER A 235 8.49 -20.94 24.82
N ASN A 236 7.24 -20.58 25.11
CA ASN A 236 6.14 -21.54 25.22
C ASN A 236 5.08 -21.40 24.12
N ARG A 237 5.16 -20.39 23.28
CA ARG A 237 4.16 -20.02 22.27
C ARG A 237 2.78 -19.69 22.88
N ILE A 238 2.77 -19.28 24.13
CA ILE A 238 1.55 -19.02 24.92
C ILE A 238 1.73 -17.71 25.68
N VAL A 239 0.67 -16.90 25.70
CA VAL A 239 0.53 -15.75 26.60
C VAL A 239 -0.68 -16.00 27.48
N ARG A 240 -0.52 -15.83 28.81
CA ARG A 240 -1.60 -15.90 29.77
C ARG A 240 -1.92 -14.49 30.27
N LEU A 241 -3.16 -14.06 30.07
CA LEU A 241 -3.67 -12.77 30.50
C LEU A 241 -4.98 -13.00 31.28
N ASN A 242 -4.97 -12.75 32.57
CA ASN A 242 -6.11 -13.04 33.45
C ASN A 242 -6.56 -14.51 33.27
N SER A 243 -7.82 -14.73 32.92
CA SER A 243 -8.40 -16.07 32.67
C SER A 243 -8.19 -16.58 31.24
N LYS A 244 -7.53 -15.79 30.34
CA LYS A 244 -7.38 -16.14 28.92
C LYS A 244 -6.00 -16.72 28.63
N THR A 245 -5.98 -17.78 27.82
CA THR A 245 -4.75 -18.37 27.27
C THR A 245 -4.73 -18.11 25.76
N ILE A 246 -3.73 -17.36 25.30
CA ILE A 246 -3.58 -16.96 23.91
C ILE A 246 -2.48 -17.81 23.28
N LEU A 247 -2.80 -18.50 22.17
CA LEU A 247 -1.91 -19.43 21.49
C LEU A 247 -1.27 -18.79 20.24
N ALA A 248 0.00 -19.09 20.02
CA ALA A 248 0.74 -18.75 18.79
C ALA A 248 1.36 -20.00 18.16
N ASP A 249 0.51 -20.93 17.76
CA ASP A 249 0.83 -22.28 17.27
C ASP A 249 1.57 -22.29 15.93
N THR A 250 1.44 -21.22 15.13
CA THR A 250 2.13 -21.07 13.85
C THR A 250 3.14 -19.92 13.87
N GLY A 251 4.16 -19.98 13.00
CA GLY A 251 5.14 -18.89 12.90
C GLY A 251 4.52 -17.54 12.54
N ALA A 252 3.47 -17.52 11.73
CA ALA A 252 2.77 -16.29 11.37
C ALA A 252 2.01 -15.69 12.56
N LYS A 253 1.34 -16.53 13.35
CA LYS A 253 0.71 -16.09 14.60
C LYS A 253 1.75 -15.62 15.62
N MET A 254 2.87 -16.32 15.72
CA MET A 254 3.97 -15.95 16.60
C MET A 254 4.50 -14.55 16.27
N GLN A 255 4.85 -14.30 15.02
CA GLN A 255 5.29 -13.01 14.52
C GLN A 255 4.25 -11.90 14.81
N SER A 256 2.98 -12.18 14.50
CA SER A 256 1.90 -11.20 14.70
C SER A 256 1.65 -10.90 16.18
N LYS A 257 1.62 -11.93 17.04
CA LYS A 257 1.39 -11.75 18.48
C LYS A 257 2.56 -11.02 19.17
N GLU A 258 3.78 -11.35 18.79
CA GLU A 258 4.95 -10.65 19.32
C GLU A 258 4.91 -9.17 18.92
N HIS A 259 4.63 -8.87 17.63
CA HIS A 259 4.52 -7.49 17.16
C HIS A 259 3.40 -6.69 17.87
N GLN A 260 2.29 -7.34 18.23
CA GLN A 260 1.22 -6.74 19.02
C GLN A 260 1.69 -6.44 20.45
N LEU A 261 2.40 -7.37 21.11
CA LEU A 261 2.91 -7.16 22.47
C LEU A 261 3.90 -6.00 22.55
N TRP A 262 4.75 -5.82 21.54
CA TRP A 262 5.66 -4.69 21.46
C TRP A 262 4.94 -3.34 21.23
N SER A 263 3.64 -3.33 20.94
CA SER A 263 2.82 -2.11 20.94
C SER A 263 1.94 -1.95 22.17
N GLY A 264 2.04 -2.87 23.14
CA GLY A 264 1.24 -2.84 24.37
C GLY A 264 -0.13 -3.51 24.25
N THR A 265 -0.36 -4.25 23.15
CA THR A 265 -1.68 -4.84 22.85
C THR A 265 -1.56 -6.31 22.46
N ILE A 266 -2.68 -7.03 22.42
CA ILE A 266 -2.77 -8.36 21.81
C ILE A 266 -4.24 -8.64 21.41
N LEU A 267 -4.44 -9.43 20.36
CA LEU A 267 -5.74 -10.04 20.05
C LEU A 267 -5.80 -11.43 20.69
N ASP A 268 -6.91 -11.80 21.30
CA ASP A 268 -7.08 -13.17 21.79
C ASP A 268 -7.33 -14.18 20.65
N ASN A 269 -7.65 -15.43 20.98
CA ASN A 269 -7.88 -16.48 19.98
C ASN A 269 -9.13 -16.23 19.13
N ASP A 270 -10.10 -15.48 19.67
CA ASP A 270 -11.35 -15.10 19.01
C ASP A 270 -11.24 -13.73 18.31
N SER A 271 -10.02 -13.21 18.18
CA SER A 271 -9.72 -11.89 17.62
C SER A 271 -10.29 -10.71 18.42
N ILE A 272 -10.60 -10.91 19.69
CA ILE A 272 -11.03 -9.84 20.59
C ILE A 272 -9.81 -9.04 21.02
N PRO A 273 -9.84 -7.70 20.89
CA PRO A 273 -8.72 -6.84 21.26
C PRO A 273 -8.53 -6.76 22.78
N ILE A 274 -7.27 -6.80 23.20
CA ILE A 274 -6.86 -6.61 24.60
C ILE A 274 -5.76 -5.56 24.64
N VAL A 275 -5.99 -4.49 25.38
CA VAL A 275 -4.99 -3.47 25.71
C VAL A 275 -4.34 -3.88 27.04
N ILE A 276 -3.02 -4.04 27.04
CA ILE A 276 -2.23 -4.42 28.20
C ILE A 276 -1.59 -3.19 28.82
N ASP A 277 -0.98 -2.34 27.96
CA ASP A 277 -0.29 -1.13 28.38
C ASP A 277 -0.31 -0.10 27.25
N ASP A 278 -0.39 1.19 27.58
CA ASP A 278 -0.47 2.29 26.60
C ASP A 278 0.80 3.16 26.57
N TYR A 279 1.93 2.65 27.02
CA TYR A 279 3.20 3.37 27.20
C TYR A 279 3.64 4.18 25.98
N LYS A 280 3.45 3.67 24.75
CA LYS A 280 3.73 4.42 23.51
C LYS A 280 2.82 5.64 23.36
N LEU A 281 1.53 5.51 23.71
CA LEU A 281 0.59 6.63 23.64
C LEU A 281 0.85 7.67 24.72
N GLN A 282 1.28 7.26 25.91
CA GLN A 282 1.72 8.20 26.96
C GLN A 282 2.93 9.01 26.52
N TYR A 283 3.89 8.35 25.82
CA TYR A 283 5.02 9.05 25.20
C TYR A 283 4.53 10.06 24.14
N ILE A 284 3.64 9.65 23.24
CA ILE A 284 3.08 10.52 22.20
C ILE A 284 2.37 11.74 22.84
N LYS A 285 1.52 11.52 23.82
CA LYS A 285 0.76 12.55 24.53
C LYS A 285 1.67 13.59 25.22
N LYS A 286 2.82 13.12 25.73
CA LYS A 286 3.81 14.01 26.36
C LYS A 286 4.64 14.79 25.34
N THR A 287 4.91 14.18 24.18
CA THR A 287 5.91 14.72 23.20
C THR A 287 5.28 15.58 22.13
N PHE A 288 4.08 15.24 21.65
CA PHE A 288 3.45 15.88 20.51
C PHE A 288 2.21 16.69 20.93
N LYS A 289 1.97 17.78 20.20
CA LYS A 289 0.76 18.60 20.34
C LYS A 289 -0.02 18.58 19.03
N PRO A 290 -1.36 18.47 19.07
CA PRO A 290 -2.18 18.58 17.85
C PRO A 290 -1.89 19.87 17.06
N PRO A 291 -2.06 19.86 15.73
CA PRO A 291 -2.62 18.77 14.93
C PRO A 291 -1.54 17.79 14.45
N PHE A 292 -1.79 16.50 14.53
CA PHE A 292 -0.96 15.45 13.93
C PHE A 292 -1.81 14.23 13.54
N ALA A 293 -1.24 13.30 12.76
CA ALA A 293 -1.88 12.03 12.45
C ALA A 293 -1.25 10.87 13.23
N ILE A 294 -2.07 9.89 13.68
CA ILE A 294 -1.61 8.61 14.19
C ILE A 294 -2.07 7.48 13.26
N TYR A 295 -1.11 6.73 12.76
CA TYR A 295 -1.36 5.50 12.03
C TYR A 295 -1.10 4.28 12.90
N TYR A 296 -2.07 3.37 12.93
CA TYR A 296 -2.03 2.13 13.69
C TYR A 296 -2.20 0.92 12.77
N LYS A 297 -1.81 -0.27 13.25
CA LYS A 297 -1.91 -1.53 12.50
C LYS A 297 -3.06 -2.41 13.00
N TYR A 298 -3.20 -2.60 14.30
CA TYR A 298 -4.11 -3.56 14.91
C TYR A 298 -5.35 -2.90 15.52
N GLN A 299 -6.49 -3.63 15.58
CA GLN A 299 -7.72 -3.12 16.19
C GLN A 299 -7.55 -2.82 17.67
N ALA A 300 -6.73 -3.59 18.39
CA ALA A 300 -6.43 -3.30 19.78
C ALA A 300 -5.70 -1.96 20.00
N GLU A 301 -4.85 -1.57 19.03
CA GLU A 301 -4.22 -0.24 19.04
C GLU A 301 -5.24 0.87 18.79
N LYS A 302 -6.25 0.63 17.95
CA LYS A 302 -7.36 1.56 17.75
C LYS A 302 -8.09 1.85 19.07
N GLU A 303 -8.50 0.80 19.79
CA GLU A 303 -9.16 0.96 21.08
C GLU A 303 -8.28 1.69 22.10
N MET A 304 -6.99 1.39 22.13
CA MET A 304 -6.03 2.06 22.98
C MET A 304 -5.94 3.58 22.65
N ILE A 305 -5.89 3.95 21.37
CA ILE A 305 -5.88 5.33 20.90
C ILE A 305 -7.18 6.05 21.32
N GLU A 306 -8.34 5.41 21.09
CA GLU A 306 -9.66 5.97 21.41
C GLU A 306 -9.82 6.22 22.92
N ARG A 307 -9.32 5.32 23.78
CA ARG A 307 -9.31 5.50 25.24
C ARG A 307 -8.38 6.64 25.69
N THR A 308 -7.20 6.77 25.04
CA THR A 308 -6.17 7.72 25.48
C THR A 308 -6.48 9.16 25.07
N PHE A 309 -7.02 9.37 23.88
CA PHE A 309 -7.22 10.73 23.32
C PHE A 309 -8.69 11.16 23.23
N GLY A 310 -9.64 10.24 23.28
CA GLY A 310 -11.08 10.53 23.37
C GLY A 310 -11.58 11.58 22.38
N SER A 311 -12.13 12.68 22.88
CA SER A 311 -12.74 13.74 22.07
C SER A 311 -11.76 14.54 21.19
N GLN A 312 -10.46 14.36 21.38
CA GLN A 312 -9.44 14.98 20.49
C GLN A 312 -9.32 14.29 19.14
N LEU A 313 -9.89 13.06 19.00
CA LEU A 313 -9.77 12.25 17.80
C LEU A 313 -10.75 12.68 16.71
N GLU A 314 -10.29 12.54 15.46
CA GLU A 314 -11.08 12.69 14.25
C GLU A 314 -10.65 11.63 13.22
N ASN A 315 -11.58 10.93 12.60
CA ASN A 315 -11.31 9.95 11.56
C ASN A 315 -11.75 10.40 10.15
N ASP A 316 -12.42 11.56 10.08
CA ASP A 316 -12.78 12.25 8.85
C ASP A 316 -11.79 13.40 8.61
N TRP A 317 -10.84 13.20 7.69
CA TRP A 317 -9.79 14.17 7.39
C TRP A 317 -10.33 15.53 6.90
N THR A 318 -11.57 15.58 6.39
CA THR A 318 -12.21 16.83 5.96
C THR A 318 -12.64 17.72 7.12
N LYS A 319 -12.80 17.14 8.33
CA LYS A 319 -13.20 17.82 9.57
C LYS A 319 -12.03 18.12 10.51
N LEU A 320 -10.81 17.86 10.05
CA LEU A 320 -9.61 18.06 10.86
C LEU A 320 -9.35 19.56 11.09
N ASP A 321 -9.17 19.94 12.34
CA ASP A 321 -8.76 21.27 12.81
C ASP A 321 -7.47 21.23 13.64
N ASP A 322 -6.95 22.39 14.03
CA ASP A 322 -5.66 22.53 14.74
C ASP A 322 -5.64 21.90 16.16
N ARG A 323 -6.77 21.42 16.66
CA ARG A 323 -6.90 20.80 18.00
C ARG A 323 -7.12 19.29 17.90
N LYS A 324 -7.28 18.76 16.70
CA LYS A 324 -7.64 17.38 16.45
C LYS A 324 -6.44 16.53 16.08
N ILE A 325 -6.55 15.26 16.43
CA ILE A 325 -5.63 14.19 16.08
C ILE A 325 -6.34 13.29 15.07
N PHE A 326 -5.84 13.28 13.84
CA PHE A 326 -6.35 12.33 12.85
C PHE A 326 -5.84 10.92 13.18
N TYR A 327 -6.69 9.90 13.09
CA TYR A 327 -6.25 8.53 13.27
C TYR A 327 -6.81 7.59 12.21
N SER A 328 -5.98 6.68 11.73
CA SER A 328 -6.38 5.71 10.70
C SER A 328 -5.54 4.45 10.76
N GLN A 329 -6.13 3.34 10.32
CA GLN A 329 -5.38 2.09 10.14
C GLN A 329 -4.46 2.20 8.93
N LEU A 330 -3.20 1.71 9.05
CA LEU A 330 -2.21 1.76 7.97
C LEU A 330 -2.74 1.23 6.63
N GLN A 331 -3.40 0.08 6.63
CA GLN A 331 -3.96 -0.51 5.42
C GLN A 331 -5.11 0.32 4.81
N SER A 332 -5.92 0.93 5.65
CA SER A 332 -7.09 1.70 5.20
C SER A 332 -6.78 3.17 4.97
N GLY A 333 -5.76 3.71 5.65
CA GLY A 333 -5.33 5.09 5.53
C GLY A 333 -4.37 5.36 4.36
N ARG A 334 -3.98 4.33 3.61
CA ARG A 334 -3.05 4.46 2.47
C ARG A 334 -3.69 5.01 1.20
N GLU A 335 -5.02 4.97 1.06
CA GLU A 335 -5.74 5.35 -0.15
C GLU A 335 -6.74 6.48 0.10
N GLY A 336 -6.82 7.45 -0.81
CA GLY A 336 -7.87 8.47 -0.85
C GLY A 336 -7.83 9.58 0.22
N LEU A 337 -6.79 9.66 1.07
CA LEU A 337 -6.68 10.67 2.11
C LEU A 337 -5.73 11.82 1.70
N ASP A 338 -6.07 13.05 2.07
CA ASP A 338 -5.22 14.22 1.95
C ASP A 338 -4.83 14.78 3.32
N LEU A 339 -3.62 14.46 3.77
CA LEU A 339 -3.06 14.92 5.03
C LEU A 339 -2.01 16.03 4.84
N SER A 340 -2.02 16.73 3.71
CA SER A 340 -1.04 17.79 3.42
C SER A 340 -1.10 18.97 4.39
N LYS A 341 -2.21 19.13 5.10
CA LYS A 341 -2.37 20.16 6.17
C LYS A 341 -1.57 19.84 7.43
N LEU A 342 -1.16 18.57 7.63
CA LEU A 342 -0.41 18.14 8.80
C LEU A 342 1.09 18.17 8.54
N ASP A 343 1.87 18.56 9.53
CA ASP A 343 3.32 18.51 9.48
C ASP A 343 3.87 17.20 10.03
N ASP A 344 3.18 16.61 11.02
CA ASP A 344 3.62 15.42 11.74
C ASP A 344 2.67 14.24 11.54
N LEU A 345 3.23 13.09 11.20
CA LEU A 345 2.54 11.81 11.11
C LEU A 345 3.26 10.80 12.00
N ILE A 346 2.53 10.18 12.92
CA ILE A 346 3.07 9.24 13.88
C ILE A 346 2.66 7.82 13.48
N VAL A 347 3.63 6.95 13.29
CA VAL A 347 3.43 5.52 13.09
C VAL A 347 3.60 4.83 14.44
N LEU A 348 2.51 4.40 15.04
CA LEU A 348 2.51 3.75 16.35
C LEU A 348 3.21 2.39 16.31
N ASN A 349 2.99 1.65 15.22
CA ASN A 349 3.55 0.32 15.00
C ASN A 349 3.75 0.10 13.48
N PRO A 350 4.98 -0.06 12.97
CA PRO A 350 5.25 -0.22 11.54
C PRO A 350 4.51 -1.43 10.94
N ASP A 351 4.06 -1.32 9.70
CA ASP A 351 3.45 -2.45 8.99
C ASP A 351 4.53 -3.30 8.31
N PHE A 352 4.25 -4.57 8.15
CA PHE A 352 5.13 -5.53 7.48
C PHE A 352 5.29 -5.27 5.97
N SER A 353 4.38 -4.50 5.38
CA SER A 353 4.32 -4.23 3.95
C SER A 353 5.08 -2.95 3.58
N TYR A 354 6.05 -3.08 2.68
CA TYR A 354 6.71 -1.93 2.06
C TYR A 354 5.70 -1.01 1.36
N LEU A 355 4.72 -1.58 0.65
CA LEU A 355 3.70 -0.80 -0.05
C LEU A 355 2.91 0.11 0.90
N ASN A 356 2.51 -0.40 2.07
CA ASN A 356 1.79 0.40 3.06
C ASN A 356 2.67 1.53 3.61
N TYR A 357 3.93 1.25 3.90
CA TYR A 357 4.91 2.25 4.33
C TYR A 357 5.09 3.36 3.28
N ASP A 358 5.33 2.98 2.02
CA ASP A 358 5.58 3.93 0.94
C ASP A 358 4.35 4.79 0.64
N GLN A 359 3.17 4.19 0.56
CA GLN A 359 1.93 4.92 0.30
C GLN A 359 1.57 5.91 1.42
N VAL A 360 1.76 5.55 2.69
CA VAL A 360 1.52 6.44 3.82
C VAL A 360 2.47 7.64 3.80
N ARG A 361 3.73 7.42 3.46
CA ARG A 361 4.77 8.45 3.35
C ARG A 361 4.37 9.58 2.41
N TYR A 362 3.72 9.28 1.28
CA TYR A 362 3.30 10.30 0.31
C TYR A 362 2.00 11.03 0.68
N ARG A 363 1.28 10.65 1.75
CA ARG A 363 0.02 11.32 2.14
C ARG A 363 0.20 12.76 2.63
N MET A 364 1.38 13.07 3.13
CA MET A 364 1.70 14.40 3.65
C MET A 364 2.35 15.32 2.62
N SER A 365 2.77 14.81 1.47
CA SER A 365 3.39 15.63 0.42
C SER A 365 2.33 16.44 -0.35
N HIS A 366 2.63 17.70 -0.65
CA HIS A 366 1.79 18.56 -1.49
C HIS A 366 2.69 19.51 -2.28
N MET A 367 2.30 19.85 -3.53
CA MET A 367 3.10 20.70 -4.44
C MET A 367 3.49 22.03 -3.80
N ASN A 368 2.56 22.66 -3.08
CA ASN A 368 2.74 23.99 -2.49
C ASN A 368 3.04 23.96 -1.00
N LYS A 369 3.52 22.85 -0.44
CA LYS A 369 3.82 22.76 0.98
C LYS A 369 5.10 23.52 1.30
N SER A 370 5.01 24.52 2.16
CA SER A 370 6.15 25.36 2.56
C SER A 370 7.06 24.70 3.59
N LYS A 371 6.52 23.75 4.37
CA LYS A 371 7.25 23.03 5.44
C LYS A 371 7.41 21.56 5.11
N LEU A 372 8.58 21.01 5.42
CA LEU A 372 8.86 19.59 5.28
C LEU A 372 8.01 18.78 6.26
N SER A 373 7.36 17.74 5.76
CA SER A 373 6.61 16.80 6.61
C SER A 373 7.54 15.85 7.34
N THR A 374 7.17 15.46 8.56
CA THR A 374 7.93 14.49 9.36
C THR A 374 7.07 13.27 9.69
N MET A 375 7.63 12.09 9.44
CA MET A 375 7.06 10.80 9.81
C MET A 375 7.81 10.26 11.02
N HIS A 376 7.11 10.14 12.15
CA HIS A 376 7.68 9.71 13.41
C HIS A 376 7.35 8.23 13.67
N PHE A 377 8.36 7.42 13.93
CA PHE A 377 8.20 6.02 14.28
C PHE A 377 8.40 5.83 15.78
N ILE A 378 7.41 5.32 16.48
CA ILE A 378 7.49 5.02 17.92
C ILE A 378 7.93 3.57 18.08
N LEU A 379 9.23 3.39 18.30
CA LEU A 379 9.90 2.10 18.37
C LEU A 379 10.17 1.71 19.82
N SER A 380 10.23 0.43 20.08
CA SER A 380 10.37 -0.10 21.43
C SER A 380 11.73 -0.74 21.65
N ARG A 381 12.24 -0.66 22.89
CA ARG A 381 13.46 -1.35 23.35
C ARG A 381 13.26 -1.86 24.77
N HIS A 382 14.01 -2.87 25.16
CA HIS A 382 14.01 -3.37 26.51
C HIS A 382 15.42 -3.85 26.89
N GLN A 383 15.84 -3.64 28.15
CA GLN A 383 17.21 -3.97 28.60
C GLN A 383 17.58 -5.45 28.37
N LEU A 384 16.66 -6.37 28.68
CA LEU A 384 16.91 -7.81 28.56
C LEU A 384 16.54 -8.41 27.21
N LEU A 385 15.50 -7.86 26.53
CA LEU A 385 15.01 -8.37 25.25
C LEU A 385 15.69 -7.68 24.04
N GLY A 386 16.43 -6.61 24.29
CA GLY A 386 17.09 -5.84 23.25
C GLY A 386 16.12 -4.99 22.41
N LYS A 387 16.34 -5.00 21.10
CA LYS A 387 15.54 -4.26 20.12
C LYS A 387 14.16 -4.90 19.94
N GLY A 388 13.13 -4.06 19.79
CA GLY A 388 11.78 -4.54 19.44
C GLY A 388 11.70 -5.07 18.00
N ILE A 389 10.76 -5.97 17.75
CA ILE A 389 10.46 -6.45 16.40
C ILE A 389 10.03 -5.29 15.47
N ASP A 390 9.43 -4.24 16.03
CA ASP A 390 9.04 -3.02 15.30
C ASP A 390 10.26 -2.33 14.63
N GLN A 391 11.44 -2.35 15.26
CA GLN A 391 12.69 -1.86 14.68
C GLN A 391 13.16 -2.72 13.50
N ALA A 392 13.08 -4.06 13.64
CA ALA A 392 13.44 -4.97 12.55
C ALA A 392 12.46 -4.82 11.35
N VAL A 393 11.18 -4.65 11.63
CA VAL A 393 10.17 -4.39 10.60
C VAL A 393 10.48 -3.10 9.85
N LEU A 394 10.77 -2.00 10.55
CA LEU A 394 11.09 -0.71 9.93
C LEU A 394 12.34 -0.80 9.05
N ALA A 395 13.39 -1.47 9.52
CA ALA A 395 14.63 -1.63 8.75
C ALA A 395 14.39 -2.35 7.41
N ILE A 396 13.58 -3.42 7.43
CA ILE A 396 13.26 -4.20 6.22
C ILE A 396 12.40 -3.40 5.25
N VAL A 397 11.36 -2.70 5.72
CA VAL A 397 10.51 -1.92 4.80
C VAL A 397 11.24 -0.71 4.22
N ARG A 398 12.22 -0.13 4.93
CA ARG A 398 13.11 0.90 4.37
C ARG A 398 14.04 0.37 3.29
N ALA A 399 14.43 -0.90 3.36
CA ALA A 399 15.17 -1.58 2.29
C ALA A 399 14.29 -1.94 1.08
N LYS A 400 13.06 -1.43 1.02
CA LYS A 400 12.05 -1.73 0.00
C LYS A 400 11.62 -3.19 -0.05
N GLU A 401 11.66 -3.86 1.09
CA GLU A 401 11.25 -5.25 1.23
C GLU A 401 10.02 -5.37 2.14
N THR A 402 9.22 -6.40 1.94
CA THR A 402 8.13 -6.76 2.83
C THR A 402 8.65 -7.68 3.93
N PHE A 403 8.35 -7.35 5.19
CA PHE A 403 8.79 -8.14 6.34
C PHE A 403 8.12 -9.52 6.34
N THR A 404 8.92 -10.57 6.21
CA THR A 404 8.46 -11.94 6.09
C THR A 404 8.77 -12.76 7.36
N GLN A 405 8.26 -13.99 7.41
CA GLN A 405 8.55 -14.93 8.48
C GLN A 405 10.05 -15.33 8.57
N ALA A 406 10.78 -15.28 7.45
CA ALA A 406 12.22 -15.49 7.44
C ALA A 406 12.97 -14.35 8.14
N HIS A 407 12.57 -13.10 7.88
CA HIS A 407 13.10 -11.93 8.56
C HIS A 407 12.79 -11.99 10.08
N TYR A 408 11.61 -12.46 10.44
CA TYR A 408 11.25 -12.68 11.85
C TYR A 408 12.13 -13.76 12.52
N GLN A 409 12.43 -14.84 11.84
CA GLN A 409 13.33 -15.86 12.39
C GLN A 409 14.74 -15.32 12.59
N SER A 410 15.31 -14.62 11.61
CA SER A 410 16.60 -13.96 11.71
C SER A 410 16.66 -12.93 12.87
N PHE A 411 15.59 -12.18 13.08
CA PHE A 411 15.46 -11.26 14.22
C PHE A 411 15.48 -11.98 15.57
N LYS A 412 14.85 -13.15 15.68
CA LYS A 412 14.85 -13.94 16.94
C LYS A 412 16.22 -14.53 17.27
N ASP A 413 16.99 -14.86 16.26
CA ASP A 413 18.30 -15.51 16.39
C ASP A 413 19.42 -14.46 16.62
N SER A 414 19.16 -13.16 16.48
CA SER A 414 20.05 -12.04 16.76
C SER A 414 19.93 -11.51 18.19
#